data_b5afc11bff2fe6df5d957e90390f0e12
#
_entry.id   b5afc11bff2fe6df5d957e90390f0e12
#
_cell.length_a   1.000
_cell.length_b   1.000
_cell.length_c   1.000
_cell.angle_alpha   90.00
_cell.angle_beta   90.00
_cell.angle_gamma   90.00
#
_symmetry.space_group_name_H-M   'P 1'
#
loop_
_entity.id
_entity.type
_entity.pdbx_description
1 polymer ?
#
loop_
_entity_poly.entity_id
_entity_poly.type
_entity_poly.pdbx_seq_one_letter_code
_entity_poly.pdbx_strand_id
1 'polypeptide(L)'
;MALSASIQRWTGLPWSQQGPALMVGVGHGATHWVAATFYLLLPWIKETLQISYTNAGILVAVFHLASFLANFASGALTDITGKRVLIQSGSLTLGALALGGTSLAWSVIPLALMIAIIGATNNAWHPAAISFLSERYPDNRGYALAVHALGANVGDSIAPLMVGAVLGMLSWQDTALVSTVPVFVVAFWIWTVLSRHETISPAETKETRKVPYLSELKIMFRQFELLGLSMMSGFRAAAQVGLLMFVPLYLTDVLEAGPMMTGVGFSLMQLGGVLSSPVAGAWSDRIGRRPIVVGGLALSTLVIAFLAIAGSQILFVSGIAFLGFVLYGVRPVVHSWALDLTSKTMGGTVISLVFGTQSLFSIGIPVLSGMVADLFGLQRVFWLLAGLILVSNLIAFFLKKDSRN
;
A
#
# COMPACT_ATOMS: atom_id res chain seq x y z
N MET A 1 -30.42 -11.42 -16.69
CA MET A 1 -30.65 -12.56 -15.80
C MET A 1 -29.44 -13.55 -15.77
N ALA A 2 -28.89 -14.01 -16.89
CA ALA A 2 -27.75 -14.97 -16.89
C ALA A 2 -26.49 -14.46 -16.18
N LEU A 3 -26.11 -13.19 -16.36
CA LEU A 3 -24.93 -12.59 -15.71
C LEU A 3 -25.08 -12.51 -14.18
N SER A 4 -26.26 -12.13 -13.68
CA SER A 4 -26.51 -12.03 -12.24
C SER A 4 -26.50 -13.40 -11.54
N ALA A 5 -27.02 -14.44 -12.21
CA ALA A 5 -26.97 -15.81 -11.72
C ALA A 5 -25.55 -16.40 -11.75
N SER A 6 -24.73 -16.02 -12.72
CA SER A 6 -23.31 -16.41 -12.77
C SER A 6 -22.51 -15.75 -11.64
N ILE A 7 -22.70 -14.44 -11.43
CA ILE A 7 -22.04 -13.69 -10.36
C ILE A 7 -22.43 -14.28 -8.99
N GLN A 8 -23.70 -14.56 -8.75
CA GLN A 8 -24.16 -15.17 -7.50
C GLN A 8 -23.52 -16.54 -7.23
N ARG A 9 -23.37 -17.38 -8.28
CA ARG A 9 -22.68 -18.69 -8.16
C ARG A 9 -21.21 -18.54 -7.76
N TRP A 10 -20.55 -17.49 -8.23
CA TRP A 10 -19.13 -17.24 -7.93
C TRP A 10 -18.89 -16.57 -6.58
N THR A 11 -19.74 -15.62 -6.19
CA THR A 11 -19.56 -14.77 -5.02
C THR A 11 -20.34 -15.26 -3.79
N GLY A 12 -21.30 -16.15 -3.98
CA GLY A 12 -22.25 -16.53 -2.93
C GLY A 12 -23.30 -15.46 -2.61
N LEU A 13 -23.25 -14.28 -3.26
CA LEU A 13 -24.10 -13.12 -2.99
C LEU A 13 -24.91 -12.72 -4.21
N PRO A 14 -26.22 -12.44 -4.07
CA PRO A 14 -27.01 -11.86 -5.15
C PRO A 14 -26.50 -10.46 -5.47
N TRP A 15 -26.63 -10.06 -6.75
CA TRP A 15 -26.15 -8.75 -7.23
C TRP A 15 -26.68 -7.58 -6.40
N SER A 16 -27.93 -7.64 -5.97
CA SER A 16 -28.56 -6.60 -5.13
C SER A 16 -27.89 -6.37 -3.77
N GLN A 17 -27.12 -7.33 -3.28
CA GLN A 17 -26.43 -7.26 -1.99
C GLN A 17 -24.95 -6.87 -2.10
N GLN A 18 -24.41 -6.75 -3.31
CA GLN A 18 -22.99 -6.46 -3.52
C GLN A 18 -22.64 -4.96 -3.39
N GLY A 19 -23.65 -4.08 -3.48
CA GLY A 19 -23.47 -2.63 -3.49
C GLY A 19 -22.54 -2.10 -2.39
N PRO A 20 -22.78 -2.39 -1.09
CA PRO A 20 -21.93 -1.88 -0.02
C PRO A 20 -20.47 -2.35 -0.12
N ALA A 21 -20.20 -3.61 -0.52
CA ALA A 21 -18.83 -4.10 -0.69
C ALA A 21 -18.11 -3.37 -1.84
N LEU A 22 -18.79 -3.17 -2.98
CA LEU A 22 -18.27 -2.43 -4.11
C LEU A 22 -18.00 -0.96 -3.75
N MET A 23 -18.90 -0.31 -3.01
CA MET A 23 -18.70 1.07 -2.56
C MET A 23 -17.51 1.22 -1.63
N VAL A 24 -17.34 0.32 -0.66
CA VAL A 24 -16.14 0.30 0.20
C VAL A 24 -14.88 0.01 -0.63
N GLY A 25 -14.97 -0.84 -1.66
CA GLY A 25 -13.88 -1.06 -2.61
C GLY A 25 -13.49 0.23 -3.36
N VAL A 26 -14.47 0.96 -3.90
CA VAL A 26 -14.24 2.27 -4.56
C VAL A 26 -13.65 3.28 -3.59
N GLY A 27 -14.17 3.34 -2.34
CA GLY A 27 -13.61 4.19 -1.29
C GLY A 27 -12.15 3.85 -0.96
N HIS A 28 -11.80 2.58 -0.94
CA HIS A 28 -10.41 2.15 -0.77
C HIS A 28 -9.53 2.59 -1.94
N GLY A 29 -10.06 2.48 -3.16
CA GLY A 29 -9.38 3.05 -4.35
C GLY A 29 -9.17 4.56 -4.25
N ALA A 30 -10.15 5.30 -3.73
CA ALA A 30 -10.02 6.75 -3.52
C ALA A 30 -8.97 7.10 -2.44
N THR A 31 -8.85 6.28 -1.40
CA THR A 31 -7.77 6.43 -0.40
C THR A 31 -6.39 6.26 -1.04
N HIS A 32 -6.23 5.23 -1.86
CA HIS A 32 -4.99 4.95 -2.60
C HIS A 32 -4.73 5.99 -3.71
N TRP A 33 -5.76 6.52 -4.32
CA TRP A 33 -5.66 7.64 -5.26
C TRP A 33 -4.93 8.84 -4.65
N VAL A 34 -5.29 9.23 -3.42
CA VAL A 34 -4.63 10.36 -2.72
C VAL A 34 -3.14 10.08 -2.51
N ALA A 35 -2.79 8.88 -2.03
CA ALA A 35 -1.41 8.50 -1.80
C ALA A 35 -0.60 8.42 -3.10
N ALA A 36 -1.14 7.77 -4.14
CA ALA A 36 -0.48 7.65 -5.43
C ALA A 36 -0.28 9.01 -6.13
N THR A 37 -1.25 9.93 -5.96
CA THR A 37 -1.12 11.32 -6.43
C THR A 37 0.07 12.01 -5.76
N PHE A 38 0.20 11.92 -4.44
CA PHE A 38 1.34 12.49 -3.72
C PHE A 38 2.68 11.96 -4.25
N TYR A 39 2.81 10.63 -4.40
CA TYR A 39 4.06 10.05 -4.92
C TYR A 39 4.36 10.49 -6.35
N LEU A 40 3.35 10.57 -7.21
CA LEU A 40 3.55 11.00 -8.59
C LEU A 40 3.95 12.48 -8.68
N LEU A 41 3.38 13.35 -7.85
CA LEU A 41 3.67 14.79 -7.85
C LEU A 41 5.03 15.14 -7.21
N LEU A 42 5.65 14.21 -6.49
CA LEU A 42 6.86 14.47 -5.70
C LEU A 42 8.03 15.08 -6.49
N PRO A 43 8.32 14.70 -7.76
CA PRO A 43 9.36 15.36 -8.56
C PRO A 43 9.10 16.86 -8.76
N TRP A 44 7.89 17.22 -9.16
CA TRP A 44 7.50 18.61 -9.42
C TRP A 44 7.40 19.45 -8.14
N ILE A 45 6.98 18.85 -7.04
CA ILE A 45 7.03 19.46 -5.71
C ILE A 45 8.48 19.76 -5.32
N LYS A 46 9.37 18.75 -5.50
CA LYS A 46 10.81 18.88 -5.22
C LYS A 46 11.43 20.01 -6.03
N GLU A 47 11.16 20.05 -7.32
CA GLU A 47 11.68 21.07 -8.23
C GLU A 47 11.18 22.46 -7.85
N THR A 48 9.87 22.65 -7.63
CA THR A 48 9.28 23.95 -7.29
C THR A 48 9.80 24.50 -5.95
N LEU A 49 9.91 23.64 -4.93
CA LEU A 49 10.37 24.04 -3.60
C LEU A 49 11.90 24.00 -3.46
N GLN A 50 12.63 23.61 -4.50
CA GLN A 50 14.10 23.50 -4.53
C GLN A 50 14.64 22.67 -3.33
N ILE A 51 13.97 21.56 -3.01
CA ILE A 51 14.37 20.69 -1.91
C ILE A 51 15.25 19.53 -2.39
N SER A 52 16.10 19.04 -1.48
CA SER A 52 16.95 17.88 -1.74
C SER A 52 16.15 16.57 -1.77
N TYR A 53 16.75 15.49 -2.29
CA TYR A 53 16.17 14.14 -2.22
C TYR A 53 16.01 13.67 -0.76
N THR A 54 16.91 14.06 0.12
CA THR A 54 16.78 13.79 1.56
C THR A 54 15.52 14.45 2.14
N ASN A 55 15.24 15.72 1.82
CA ASN A 55 14.03 16.40 2.26
C ASN A 55 12.77 15.75 1.68
N ALA A 56 12.79 15.35 0.41
CA ALA A 56 11.71 14.56 -0.17
C ALA A 56 11.52 13.21 0.55
N GLY A 57 12.61 12.56 0.94
CA GLY A 57 12.59 11.35 1.78
C GLY A 57 11.99 11.58 3.16
N ILE A 58 12.28 12.73 3.80
CA ILE A 58 11.66 13.13 5.06
C ILE A 58 10.14 13.29 4.90
N LEU A 59 9.66 13.89 3.81
CA LEU A 59 8.22 14.01 3.53
C LEU A 59 7.54 12.63 3.43
N VAL A 60 8.18 11.69 2.73
CA VAL A 60 7.68 10.31 2.65
C VAL A 60 7.75 9.60 4.01
N ALA A 61 8.79 9.82 4.80
CA ALA A 61 8.90 9.30 6.17
C ALA A 61 7.77 9.84 7.07
N VAL A 62 7.45 11.12 6.97
CA VAL A 62 6.32 11.76 7.69
C VAL A 62 4.99 11.12 7.31
N PHE A 63 4.76 10.87 6.01
CA PHE A 63 3.58 10.12 5.55
C PHE A 63 3.47 8.76 6.24
N HIS A 64 4.53 7.96 6.22
CA HIS A 64 4.51 6.61 6.80
C HIS A 64 4.42 6.61 8.32
N LEU A 65 5.06 7.56 9.00
CA LEU A 65 4.97 7.71 10.45
C LEU A 65 3.55 8.08 10.88
N ALA A 66 2.95 9.07 10.24
CA ALA A 66 1.57 9.48 10.50
C ALA A 66 0.56 8.35 10.21
N SER A 67 0.77 7.63 9.11
CA SER A 67 0.01 6.45 8.73
C SER A 67 0.10 5.34 9.80
N PHE A 68 1.29 5.04 10.28
CA PHE A 68 1.53 4.06 11.34
C PHE A 68 0.80 4.43 12.64
N LEU A 69 0.94 5.68 13.11
CA LEU A 69 0.31 6.16 14.33
C LEU A 69 -1.22 6.16 14.21
N ALA A 70 -1.76 6.62 13.09
CA ALA A 70 -3.19 6.70 12.85
C ALA A 70 -3.87 5.32 12.80
N ASN A 71 -3.16 4.27 12.38
CA ASN A 71 -3.70 2.92 12.34
C ASN A 71 -4.16 2.43 13.72
N PHE A 72 -3.38 2.72 14.77
CA PHE A 72 -3.75 2.36 16.14
C PHE A 72 -4.90 3.22 16.67
N ALA A 73 -4.82 4.54 16.46
CA ALA A 73 -5.83 5.48 16.93
C ALA A 73 -7.21 5.23 16.27
N SER A 74 -7.23 4.94 14.98
CA SER A 74 -8.48 4.74 14.22
C SER A 74 -9.15 3.42 14.57
N GLY A 75 -8.40 2.37 14.88
CA GLY A 75 -8.95 1.11 15.38
C GLY A 75 -9.72 1.32 16.68
N ALA A 76 -9.09 1.96 17.68
CA ALA A 76 -9.73 2.29 18.94
C ALA A 76 -10.96 3.21 18.74
N LEU A 77 -10.84 4.24 17.89
CA LEU A 77 -11.94 5.15 17.58
C LEU A 77 -13.13 4.41 16.95
N THR A 78 -12.86 3.48 16.03
CA THR A 78 -13.87 2.65 15.37
C THR A 78 -14.61 1.77 16.38
N ASP A 79 -13.87 1.12 17.27
CA ASP A 79 -14.44 0.23 18.28
C ASP A 79 -15.26 0.99 19.33
N ILE A 80 -14.78 2.16 19.79
CA ILE A 80 -15.48 2.96 20.81
C ILE A 80 -16.75 3.61 20.24
N THR A 81 -16.67 4.16 19.02
CA THR A 81 -17.78 4.94 18.47
C THR A 81 -18.79 4.13 17.68
N GLY A 82 -18.38 3.00 17.10
CA GLY A 82 -19.19 2.23 16.16
C GLY A 82 -19.50 2.97 14.83
N LYS A 83 -19.03 4.21 14.66
CA LYS A 83 -19.36 5.09 13.51
C LYS A 83 -18.42 4.83 12.32
N ARG A 84 -18.50 3.63 11.75
CA ARG A 84 -17.58 3.14 10.71
C ARG A 84 -17.67 3.96 9.41
N VAL A 85 -18.90 4.31 8.98
CA VAL A 85 -19.13 5.08 7.75
C VAL A 85 -18.66 6.53 7.91
N LEU A 86 -18.87 7.14 9.08
CA LEU A 86 -18.37 8.48 9.37
C LEU A 86 -16.84 8.54 9.33
N ILE A 87 -16.17 7.54 9.89
CA ILE A 87 -14.70 7.46 9.88
C ILE A 87 -14.20 7.28 8.45
N GLN A 88 -14.85 6.43 7.63
CA GLN A 88 -14.49 6.23 6.24
C GLN A 88 -14.65 7.51 5.42
N SER A 89 -15.84 8.12 5.42
CA SER A 89 -16.09 9.35 4.66
C SER A 89 -15.27 10.53 5.16
N GLY A 90 -15.09 10.64 6.49
CA GLY A 90 -14.25 11.66 7.12
C GLY A 90 -12.77 11.52 6.74
N SER A 91 -12.23 10.29 6.71
CA SER A 91 -10.86 10.04 6.25
C SER A 91 -10.66 10.47 4.80
N LEU A 92 -11.59 10.11 3.90
CA LEU A 92 -11.51 10.55 2.50
C LEU A 92 -11.60 12.07 2.37
N THR A 93 -12.53 12.70 3.08
CA THR A 93 -12.72 14.16 3.04
C THR A 93 -11.47 14.90 3.54
N LEU A 94 -10.92 14.49 4.69
CA LEU A 94 -9.71 15.10 5.26
C LEU A 94 -8.49 14.82 4.38
N GLY A 95 -8.38 13.62 3.81
CA GLY A 95 -7.30 13.27 2.87
C GLY A 95 -7.36 14.12 1.60
N ALA A 96 -8.56 14.35 1.05
CA ALA A 96 -8.76 15.22 -0.11
C ALA A 96 -8.45 16.69 0.23
N LEU A 97 -8.91 17.20 1.37
CA LEU A 97 -8.58 18.56 1.83
C LEU A 97 -7.07 18.73 2.01
N ALA A 98 -6.39 17.74 2.59
CA ALA A 98 -4.95 17.79 2.76
C ALA A 98 -4.21 17.73 1.41
N LEU A 99 -4.65 16.88 0.47
CA LEU A 99 -4.10 16.85 -0.88
C LEU A 99 -4.24 18.19 -1.58
N GLY A 100 -5.45 18.79 -1.56
CA GLY A 100 -5.66 20.15 -2.07
C GLY A 100 -4.83 21.19 -1.33
N GLY A 101 -4.68 21.06 0.00
CA GLY A 101 -3.87 21.94 0.83
C GLY A 101 -2.37 21.91 0.48
N THR A 102 -1.86 20.82 -0.13
CA THR A 102 -0.47 20.78 -0.61
C THR A 102 -0.20 21.85 -1.67
N SER A 103 -1.20 22.21 -2.48
CA SER A 103 -1.10 23.25 -3.51
C SER A 103 -0.78 24.65 -2.96
N LEU A 104 -1.12 24.89 -1.70
CA LEU A 104 -0.89 26.15 -1.00
C LEU A 104 0.43 26.17 -0.22
N ALA A 105 1.18 25.07 -0.22
CA ALA A 105 2.40 24.95 0.54
C ALA A 105 3.56 25.72 -0.14
N TRP A 106 4.07 26.75 0.52
CA TRP A 106 5.20 27.58 0.06
C TRP A 106 6.55 27.12 0.62
N SER A 107 6.55 26.14 1.51
CA SER A 107 7.77 25.59 2.13
C SER A 107 7.55 24.16 2.64
N VAL A 108 8.62 23.51 3.08
CA VAL A 108 8.61 22.11 3.52
C VAL A 108 7.71 21.87 4.74
N ILE A 109 7.64 22.82 5.69
CA ILE A 109 6.88 22.62 6.93
C ILE A 109 5.37 22.52 6.71
N PRO A 110 4.69 23.51 6.07
CA PRO A 110 3.26 23.37 5.77
C PRO A 110 2.97 22.18 4.86
N LEU A 111 3.87 21.86 3.91
CA LEU A 111 3.74 20.67 3.07
C LEU A 111 3.80 19.39 3.91
N ALA A 112 4.76 19.27 4.85
CA ALA A 112 4.88 18.12 5.73
C ALA A 112 3.64 17.92 6.61
N LEU A 113 3.00 18.99 7.07
CA LEU A 113 1.74 18.92 7.82
C LEU A 113 0.61 18.35 6.95
N MET A 114 0.47 18.80 5.71
CA MET A 114 -0.53 18.23 4.79
C MET A 114 -0.25 16.76 4.49
N ILE A 115 1.01 16.40 4.25
CA ILE A 115 1.44 15.02 4.00
C ILE A 115 1.22 14.13 5.24
N ALA A 116 1.42 14.64 6.46
CA ALA A 116 1.08 13.92 7.68
C ALA A 116 -0.42 13.61 7.76
N ILE A 117 -1.28 14.56 7.39
CA ILE A 117 -2.73 14.34 7.33
C ILE A 117 -3.08 13.30 6.25
N ILE A 118 -2.47 13.38 5.06
CA ILE A 118 -2.66 12.39 4.00
C ILE A 118 -2.26 10.99 4.50
N GLY A 119 -1.10 10.85 5.13
CA GLY A 119 -0.63 9.58 5.69
C GLY A 119 -1.56 9.05 6.79
N ALA A 120 -1.99 9.90 7.71
CA ALA A 120 -2.91 9.53 8.79
C ALA A 120 -4.26 9.06 8.24
N THR A 121 -4.86 9.80 7.32
CA THR A 121 -6.17 9.49 6.72
C THR A 121 -6.12 8.25 5.84
N ASN A 122 -5.00 8.00 5.15
CA ASN A 122 -4.77 6.79 4.37
C ASN A 122 -4.96 5.53 5.22
N ASN A 123 -4.42 5.49 6.44
CA ASN A 123 -4.52 4.31 7.30
C ASN A 123 -5.74 4.34 8.25
N ALA A 124 -6.28 5.51 8.58
CA ALA A 124 -7.49 5.62 9.41
C ALA A 124 -8.72 4.98 8.74
N TRP A 125 -8.73 4.89 7.43
CA TRP A 125 -9.75 4.22 6.63
C TRP A 125 -9.90 2.72 6.95
N HIS A 126 -8.78 2.00 7.09
CA HIS A 126 -8.76 0.53 7.06
C HIS A 126 -9.54 -0.16 8.19
N PRO A 127 -9.35 0.18 9.48
CA PRO A 127 -10.09 -0.48 10.56
C PRO A 127 -11.61 -0.31 10.42
N ALA A 128 -12.06 0.88 10.04
CA ALA A 128 -13.47 1.18 9.86
C ALA A 128 -14.08 0.41 8.68
N ALA A 129 -13.39 0.35 7.54
CA ALA A 129 -13.84 -0.36 6.34
C ALA A 129 -13.88 -1.89 6.57
N ILE A 130 -12.81 -2.44 7.14
CA ILE A 130 -12.72 -3.88 7.43
C ILE A 130 -13.77 -4.31 8.45
N SER A 131 -13.99 -3.50 9.50
CA SER A 131 -15.02 -3.75 10.51
C SER A 131 -16.42 -3.72 9.89
N PHE A 132 -16.74 -2.69 9.09
CA PHE A 132 -18.00 -2.58 8.37
C PHE A 132 -18.28 -3.79 7.48
N LEU A 133 -17.31 -4.18 6.64
CA LEU A 133 -17.44 -5.33 5.75
C LEU A 133 -17.59 -6.64 6.51
N SER A 134 -16.83 -6.82 7.58
CA SER A 134 -16.84 -8.05 8.37
C SER A 134 -18.17 -8.28 9.10
N GLU A 135 -18.83 -7.21 9.53
CA GLU A 135 -20.14 -7.25 10.16
C GLU A 135 -21.27 -7.44 9.13
N ARG A 136 -21.14 -6.73 7.99
CA ARG A 136 -22.16 -6.78 6.93
C ARG A 136 -22.20 -8.10 6.18
N TYR A 137 -21.05 -8.77 6.05
CA TYR A 137 -20.89 -10.00 5.26
C TYR A 137 -20.23 -11.12 6.07
N PRO A 138 -20.85 -11.59 7.18
CA PRO A 138 -20.25 -12.58 8.05
C PRO A 138 -19.94 -13.90 7.33
N ASP A 139 -20.83 -14.35 6.44
CA ASP A 139 -20.69 -15.61 5.69
C ASP A 139 -19.85 -15.44 4.41
N ASN A 140 -19.72 -14.22 3.89
CA ASN A 140 -19.00 -13.91 2.65
C ASN A 140 -17.84 -12.92 2.89
N ARG A 141 -17.26 -12.92 4.10
CA ARG A 141 -16.19 -11.99 4.52
C ARG A 141 -15.00 -12.02 3.57
N GLY A 142 -14.58 -13.20 3.13
CA GLY A 142 -13.46 -13.36 2.20
C GLY A 142 -13.70 -12.62 0.88
N TYR A 143 -14.88 -12.74 0.29
CA TYR A 143 -15.25 -12.01 -0.90
C TYR A 143 -15.27 -10.49 -0.68
N ALA A 144 -15.91 -10.03 0.38
CA ALA A 144 -16.02 -8.59 0.67
C ALA A 144 -14.63 -7.94 0.88
N LEU A 145 -13.73 -8.63 1.57
CA LEU A 145 -12.35 -8.16 1.77
C LEU A 145 -11.51 -8.25 0.50
N ALA A 146 -11.78 -9.22 -0.38
CA ALA A 146 -11.12 -9.28 -1.70
C ALA A 146 -11.54 -8.10 -2.60
N VAL A 147 -12.83 -7.73 -2.61
CA VAL A 147 -13.33 -6.53 -3.31
C VAL A 147 -12.69 -5.27 -2.76
N HIS A 148 -12.58 -5.16 -1.43
CA HIS A 148 -11.88 -4.06 -0.77
C HIS A 148 -10.42 -3.96 -1.21
N ALA A 149 -9.68 -5.08 -1.21
CA ALA A 149 -8.28 -5.11 -1.66
C ALA A 149 -8.12 -4.79 -3.15
N LEU A 150 -9.04 -5.28 -4.00
CA LEU A 150 -9.07 -4.95 -5.42
C LEU A 150 -9.24 -3.44 -5.64
N GLY A 151 -10.09 -2.79 -4.86
CA GLY A 151 -10.27 -1.34 -4.91
C GLY A 151 -8.97 -0.56 -4.73
N ALA A 152 -8.15 -0.92 -3.73
CA ALA A 152 -6.83 -0.32 -3.52
C ALA A 152 -5.93 -0.45 -4.75
N ASN A 153 -5.82 -1.66 -5.28
CA ASN A 153 -4.99 -1.96 -6.44
C ASN A 153 -5.44 -1.17 -7.69
N VAL A 154 -6.75 -1.02 -7.88
CA VAL A 154 -7.33 -0.21 -8.97
C VAL A 154 -6.98 1.27 -8.77
N GLY A 155 -7.11 1.78 -7.53
CA GLY A 155 -6.72 3.14 -7.19
C GLY A 155 -5.25 3.42 -7.47
N ASP A 156 -4.36 2.55 -6.96
CA ASP A 156 -2.91 2.63 -7.20
C ASP A 156 -2.54 2.59 -8.69
N SER A 157 -3.28 1.85 -9.51
CA SER A 157 -2.99 1.70 -10.93
C SER A 157 -3.56 2.83 -11.79
N ILE A 158 -4.78 3.32 -11.48
CA ILE A 158 -5.45 4.33 -12.30
C ILE A 158 -4.98 5.74 -11.93
N ALA A 159 -4.73 6.02 -10.65
CA ALA A 159 -4.38 7.36 -10.20
C ALA A 159 -3.14 7.92 -10.91
N PRO A 160 -1.99 7.23 -10.98
CA PRO A 160 -0.81 7.80 -11.65
C PRO A 160 -1.03 8.08 -13.12
N LEU A 161 -1.80 7.24 -13.83
CA LEU A 161 -2.13 7.45 -15.24
C LEU A 161 -2.96 8.72 -15.44
N MET A 162 -4.04 8.86 -14.68
CA MET A 162 -4.94 10.01 -14.79
C MET A 162 -4.30 11.31 -14.32
N VAL A 163 -3.58 11.25 -13.19
CA VAL A 163 -2.87 12.41 -12.64
C VAL A 163 -1.72 12.83 -13.56
N GLY A 164 -0.99 11.88 -14.15
CA GLY A 164 0.05 12.16 -15.14
C GLY A 164 -0.50 12.84 -16.40
N ALA A 165 -1.69 12.45 -16.85
CA ALA A 165 -2.37 13.10 -17.97
C ALA A 165 -2.77 14.56 -17.64
N VAL A 166 -3.34 14.79 -16.45
CA VAL A 166 -3.73 16.14 -15.99
C VAL A 166 -2.50 17.02 -15.77
N LEU A 167 -1.44 16.46 -15.19
CA LEU A 167 -0.18 17.15 -14.93
C LEU A 167 0.56 17.56 -16.21
N GLY A 168 0.31 16.88 -17.33
CA GLY A 168 0.77 17.30 -18.64
C GLY A 168 0.09 18.57 -19.18
N MET A 169 -0.99 19.02 -18.56
CA MET A 169 -1.81 20.16 -18.99
C MET A 169 -1.84 21.29 -17.96
N LEU A 170 -1.64 20.98 -16.69
CA LEU A 170 -1.78 21.90 -15.55
C LEU A 170 -0.49 21.92 -14.70
N SER A 171 -0.37 22.94 -13.85
CA SER A 171 0.65 22.95 -12.79
C SER A 171 0.45 21.77 -11.82
N TRP A 172 1.48 21.41 -11.04
CA TRP A 172 1.32 20.37 -10.03
C TRP A 172 0.33 20.80 -8.93
N GLN A 173 0.26 22.11 -8.62
CA GLN A 173 -0.68 22.68 -7.67
C GLN A 173 -2.12 22.48 -8.12
N ASP A 174 -2.42 22.85 -9.37
CA ASP A 174 -3.75 22.70 -9.96
C ASP A 174 -4.11 21.21 -10.12
N THR A 175 -3.11 20.39 -10.48
CA THR A 175 -3.28 18.94 -10.56
C THR A 175 -3.65 18.33 -9.21
N ALA A 176 -3.00 18.77 -8.12
CA ALA A 176 -3.35 18.35 -6.77
C ALA A 176 -4.79 18.75 -6.43
N LEU A 177 -5.20 19.98 -6.74
CA LEU A 177 -6.57 20.46 -6.52
C LEU A 177 -7.61 19.66 -7.33
N VAL A 178 -7.40 19.48 -8.62
CA VAL A 178 -8.32 18.71 -9.48
C VAL A 178 -8.42 17.25 -9.02
N SER A 179 -7.32 16.67 -8.55
CA SER A 179 -7.27 15.30 -8.03
C SER A 179 -8.08 15.09 -6.75
N THR A 180 -8.50 16.15 -6.07
CA THR A 180 -9.42 16.05 -4.91
C THR A 180 -10.85 15.74 -5.30
N VAL A 181 -11.27 16.15 -6.50
CA VAL A 181 -12.68 16.06 -6.95
C VAL A 181 -13.23 14.63 -6.90
N PRO A 182 -12.57 13.61 -7.51
CA PRO A 182 -13.08 12.25 -7.44
C PRO A 182 -13.15 11.71 -6.01
N VAL A 183 -12.24 12.14 -5.14
CA VAL A 183 -12.22 11.71 -3.73
C VAL A 183 -13.39 12.31 -2.95
N PHE A 184 -13.70 13.59 -3.15
CA PHE A 184 -14.89 14.21 -2.54
C PHE A 184 -16.20 13.58 -3.02
N VAL A 185 -16.30 13.29 -4.32
CA VAL A 185 -17.48 12.60 -4.87
C VAL A 185 -17.66 11.23 -4.21
N VAL A 186 -16.59 10.45 -4.07
CA VAL A 186 -16.64 9.13 -3.41
C VAL A 186 -16.96 9.28 -1.92
N ALA A 187 -16.34 10.24 -1.22
CA ALA A 187 -16.62 10.49 0.20
C ALA A 187 -18.09 10.83 0.44
N PHE A 188 -18.67 11.73 -0.39
CA PHE A 188 -20.09 12.09 -0.33
C PHE A 188 -21.00 10.91 -0.65
N TRP A 189 -20.66 10.12 -1.65
CA TRP A 189 -21.41 8.93 -2.02
C TRP A 189 -21.41 7.87 -0.90
N ILE A 190 -20.27 7.60 -0.30
CA ILE A 190 -20.15 6.72 0.88
C ILE A 190 -21.00 7.25 2.02
N TRP A 191 -20.87 8.53 2.35
CA TRP A 191 -21.68 9.16 3.41
C TRP A 191 -23.17 8.98 3.18
N THR A 192 -23.69 9.30 2.01
CA THR A 192 -25.12 9.32 1.72
C THR A 192 -25.74 7.93 1.58
N VAL A 193 -24.99 6.96 1.05
CA VAL A 193 -25.52 5.63 0.76
C VAL A 193 -25.19 4.63 1.85
N LEU A 194 -23.94 4.56 2.33
CA LEU A 194 -23.57 3.58 3.35
C LEU A 194 -24.11 3.91 4.73
N SER A 195 -24.34 5.18 5.08
CA SER A 195 -24.97 5.55 6.36
C SER A 195 -26.32 4.88 6.58
N ARG A 196 -27.03 4.54 5.50
CA ARG A 196 -28.32 3.83 5.57
C ARG A 196 -28.17 2.34 5.92
N HIS A 197 -26.97 1.82 5.79
CA HIS A 197 -26.62 0.42 6.02
C HIS A 197 -25.80 0.24 7.31
N GLU A 198 -25.49 1.33 8.00
CA GLU A 198 -24.71 1.29 9.23
C GLU A 198 -25.61 0.91 10.42
N THR A 199 -25.33 -0.21 11.04
CA THR A 199 -25.82 -0.53 12.37
C THR A 199 -24.82 0.03 13.38
N ILE A 200 -25.22 1.08 14.12
CA ILE A 200 -24.41 1.63 15.21
C ILE A 200 -24.50 0.64 16.36
N SER A 201 -23.63 -0.35 16.36
CA SER A 201 -23.43 -1.25 17.48
C SER A 201 -22.07 -0.90 18.09
N PRO A 202 -22.03 -0.37 19.34
CA PRO A 202 -20.77 -0.34 20.08
C PRO A 202 -20.23 -1.77 20.10
N ALA A 203 -18.93 -1.94 19.93
CA ALA A 203 -18.34 -3.26 20.00
C ALA A 203 -18.82 -3.97 21.27
N GLU A 204 -19.53 -5.09 21.11
CA GLU A 204 -19.68 -6.01 22.23
C GLU A 204 -18.29 -6.26 22.76
N THR A 205 -18.09 -6.00 24.04
CA THR A 205 -16.82 -6.23 24.73
C THR A 205 -16.43 -7.68 24.44
N LYS A 206 -15.56 -7.85 23.43
CA LYS A 206 -15.04 -9.16 23.07
C LYS A 206 -14.52 -9.77 24.37
N GLU A 207 -15.03 -10.94 24.71
CA GLU A 207 -14.55 -11.74 25.84
C GLU A 207 -13.05 -11.57 25.96
N THR A 208 -12.61 -11.11 27.11
CA THR A 208 -11.22 -10.84 27.44
C THR A 208 -10.38 -12.04 27.01
N ARG A 209 -9.50 -11.84 26.04
CA ARG A 209 -8.54 -12.85 25.61
C ARG A 209 -7.91 -13.48 26.84
N LYS A 210 -8.11 -14.79 27.02
CA LYS A 210 -7.65 -15.54 28.21
C LYS A 210 -6.12 -15.55 28.36
N VAL A 211 -5.38 -15.12 27.33
CA VAL A 211 -3.90 -15.05 27.36
C VAL A 211 -3.48 -13.59 27.25
N PRO A 212 -2.64 -13.08 28.16
CA PRO A 212 -2.12 -11.72 28.08
C PRO A 212 -1.36 -11.52 26.75
N TYR A 213 -1.71 -10.47 25.99
CA TYR A 213 -1.10 -10.12 24.71
C TYR A 213 0.45 -10.08 24.78
N LEU A 214 1.00 -9.60 25.88
CA LEU A 214 2.45 -9.55 26.13
C LEU A 214 3.11 -10.94 26.20
N SER A 215 2.42 -11.96 26.69
CA SER A 215 2.96 -13.33 26.74
C SER A 215 2.96 -13.97 25.34
N GLU A 216 1.95 -13.70 24.52
CA GLU A 216 1.91 -14.13 23.11
C GLU A 216 3.05 -13.47 22.31
N LEU A 217 3.25 -12.15 22.46
CA LEU A 217 4.37 -11.45 21.86
C LEU A 217 5.73 -12.05 22.27
N LYS A 218 5.92 -12.35 23.55
CA LYS A 218 7.16 -12.95 24.05
C LYS A 218 7.46 -14.32 23.44
N ILE A 219 6.42 -15.14 23.21
CA ILE A 219 6.54 -16.42 22.52
C ILE A 219 6.94 -16.20 21.06
N MET A 220 6.32 -15.23 20.37
CA MET A 220 6.59 -14.92 18.97
C MET A 220 8.04 -14.41 18.76
N PHE A 221 8.53 -13.55 19.66
CA PHE A 221 9.92 -13.08 19.64
C PHE A 221 10.97 -14.19 19.91
N ARG A 222 10.56 -15.37 20.30
CA ARG A 222 11.41 -16.56 20.42
C ARG A 222 11.37 -17.49 19.21
N GLN A 223 10.44 -17.27 18.27
CA GLN A 223 10.36 -18.06 17.05
C GLN A 223 11.24 -17.45 15.96
N PHE A 224 12.41 -18.03 15.75
CA PHE A 224 13.39 -17.53 14.78
C PHE A 224 12.85 -17.44 13.36
N GLU A 225 12.03 -18.40 12.93
CA GLU A 225 11.39 -18.41 11.61
C GLU A 225 10.45 -17.23 11.41
N LEU A 226 9.65 -16.88 12.42
CA LEU A 226 8.71 -15.79 12.36
C LEU A 226 9.42 -14.43 12.38
N LEU A 227 10.44 -14.27 13.21
CA LEU A 227 11.27 -13.07 13.22
C LEU A 227 12.00 -12.88 11.89
N GLY A 228 12.60 -13.95 11.38
CA GLY A 228 13.27 -13.93 10.08
C GLY A 228 12.32 -13.55 8.95
N LEU A 229 11.08 -14.11 8.95
CA LEU A 229 10.08 -13.75 7.96
C LEU A 229 9.62 -12.29 8.10
N SER A 230 9.48 -11.79 9.33
CA SER A 230 9.11 -10.38 9.59
C SER A 230 10.22 -9.43 9.12
N MET A 231 11.48 -9.73 9.40
CA MET A 231 12.65 -8.96 8.94
C MET A 231 12.76 -8.97 7.41
N MET A 232 12.65 -10.16 6.80
CA MET A 232 12.60 -10.32 5.34
C MET A 232 11.50 -9.44 4.72
N SER A 233 10.30 -9.49 5.31
CA SER A 233 9.16 -8.69 4.86
C SER A 233 9.39 -7.18 5.07
N GLY A 234 10.08 -6.77 6.13
CA GLY A 234 10.50 -5.40 6.40
C GLY A 234 11.44 -4.86 5.32
N PHE A 235 12.52 -5.58 4.99
CA PHE A 235 13.44 -5.20 3.92
C PHE A 235 12.74 -5.10 2.56
N ARG A 236 11.86 -6.07 2.24
CA ARG A 236 11.05 -6.04 1.02
C ARG A 236 10.14 -4.81 0.96
N ALA A 237 9.43 -4.50 2.05
CA ALA A 237 8.54 -3.34 2.13
C ALA A 237 9.31 -2.02 2.03
N ALA A 238 10.46 -1.92 2.68
CA ALA A 238 11.36 -0.79 2.59
C ALA A 238 11.80 -0.50 1.14
N ALA A 239 12.25 -1.54 0.42
CA ALA A 239 12.60 -1.41 -0.99
C ALA A 239 11.39 -0.99 -1.84
N GLN A 240 10.20 -1.54 -1.57
CA GLN A 240 8.96 -1.15 -2.25
C GLN A 240 8.64 0.34 -2.06
N VAL A 241 8.76 0.88 -0.83
CA VAL A 241 8.55 2.32 -0.56
C VAL A 241 9.62 3.17 -1.25
N GLY A 242 10.87 2.70 -1.25
CA GLY A 242 11.93 3.34 -2.03
C GLY A 242 11.59 3.41 -3.53
N LEU A 243 11.07 2.33 -4.12
CA LEU A 243 10.63 2.33 -5.52
C LEU A 243 9.46 3.29 -5.76
N LEU A 244 8.46 3.34 -4.87
CA LEU A 244 7.34 4.29 -4.98
C LEU A 244 7.83 5.74 -5.01
N MET A 245 8.86 6.07 -4.23
CA MET A 245 9.44 7.41 -4.19
C MET A 245 10.36 7.69 -5.38
N PHE A 246 11.27 6.76 -5.68
CA PHE A 246 12.37 7.03 -6.61
C PHE A 246 12.09 6.68 -8.07
N VAL A 247 11.07 5.89 -8.38
CA VAL A 247 10.67 5.63 -9.78
C VAL A 247 10.19 6.92 -10.48
N PRO A 248 9.25 7.71 -9.92
CA PRO A 248 8.89 8.99 -10.53
C PRO A 248 10.08 9.96 -10.61
N LEU A 249 10.88 10.11 -9.54
CA LEU A 249 12.06 10.99 -9.51
C LEU A 249 13.12 10.60 -10.56
N TYR A 250 13.36 9.32 -10.77
CA TYR A 250 14.34 8.85 -11.76
C TYR A 250 13.84 9.06 -13.18
N LEU A 251 12.54 8.81 -13.42
CA LEU A 251 11.93 9.05 -14.73
C LEU A 251 12.02 10.54 -15.12
N THR A 252 11.77 11.46 -14.18
CA THR A 252 11.83 12.90 -14.45
C THR A 252 13.25 13.45 -14.47
N ASP A 253 14.04 13.21 -13.43
CA ASP A 253 15.30 13.92 -13.19
C ASP A 253 16.49 13.30 -13.94
N VAL A 254 16.41 12.02 -14.35
CA VAL A 254 17.49 11.30 -15.07
C VAL A 254 17.10 10.93 -16.49
N LEU A 255 15.88 10.44 -16.68
CA LEU A 255 15.43 10.03 -18.02
C LEU A 255 14.61 11.11 -18.74
N GLU A 256 14.43 12.28 -18.11
CA GLU A 256 13.74 13.45 -18.67
C GLU A 256 12.34 13.11 -19.21
N ALA A 257 11.66 12.16 -18.53
CA ALA A 257 10.34 11.73 -18.90
C ALA A 257 9.30 12.78 -18.54
N GLY A 258 8.41 13.08 -19.47
CA GLY A 258 7.28 13.98 -19.22
C GLY A 258 6.25 13.35 -18.25
N PRO A 259 5.29 14.17 -17.76
CA PRO A 259 4.30 13.76 -16.77
C PRO A 259 3.50 12.51 -17.16
N MET A 260 3.07 12.42 -18.42
CA MET A 260 2.30 11.29 -18.92
C MET A 260 3.11 9.99 -18.90
N MET A 261 4.38 10.01 -19.33
CA MET A 261 5.23 8.82 -19.34
C MET A 261 5.55 8.37 -17.91
N THR A 262 5.77 9.32 -17.01
CA THR A 262 5.98 9.04 -15.57
C THR A 262 4.73 8.38 -14.96
N GLY A 263 3.54 8.90 -15.27
CA GLY A 263 2.27 8.33 -14.86
C GLY A 263 2.04 6.92 -15.40
N VAL A 264 2.30 6.70 -16.69
CA VAL A 264 2.23 5.38 -17.34
C VAL A 264 3.18 4.38 -16.66
N GLY A 265 4.44 4.75 -16.49
CA GLY A 265 5.43 3.89 -15.85
C GLY A 265 5.02 3.48 -14.44
N PHE A 266 4.58 4.45 -13.64
CA PHE A 266 4.14 4.20 -12.27
C PHE A 266 2.88 3.32 -12.23
N SER A 267 1.90 3.56 -13.12
CA SER A 267 0.70 2.74 -13.28
C SER A 267 1.00 1.30 -13.67
N LEU A 268 1.91 1.09 -14.62
CA LEU A 268 2.29 -0.25 -15.08
C LEU A 268 2.96 -1.07 -13.97
N MET A 269 3.77 -0.43 -13.13
CA MET A 269 4.36 -1.06 -11.95
C MET A 269 3.27 -1.58 -11.00
N GLN A 270 2.25 -0.77 -10.71
CA GLN A 270 1.16 -1.13 -9.81
C GLN A 270 0.24 -2.22 -10.43
N LEU A 271 -0.08 -2.08 -11.72
CA LEU A 271 -0.90 -3.05 -12.45
C LEU A 271 -0.24 -4.44 -12.51
N GLY A 272 1.08 -4.49 -12.63
CA GLY A 272 1.84 -5.74 -12.53
C GLY A 272 1.50 -6.52 -11.27
N GLY A 273 1.38 -5.84 -10.12
CA GLY A 273 0.99 -6.44 -8.85
C GLY A 273 -0.43 -6.99 -8.82
N VAL A 274 -1.38 -6.28 -9.46
CA VAL A 274 -2.78 -6.75 -9.60
C VAL A 274 -2.83 -8.10 -10.30
N LEU A 275 -2.12 -8.21 -11.42
CA LEU A 275 -2.14 -9.40 -12.27
C LEU A 275 -1.37 -10.58 -11.63
N SER A 276 -0.25 -10.30 -10.97
CA SER A 276 0.62 -11.35 -10.44
C SER A 276 0.15 -11.96 -9.12
N SER A 277 -0.57 -11.20 -8.28
CA SER A 277 -0.94 -11.64 -6.93
C SER A 277 -1.76 -12.94 -6.91
N PRO A 278 -2.82 -13.12 -7.74
CA PRO A 278 -3.57 -14.37 -7.82
C PRO A 278 -2.70 -15.54 -8.34
N VAL A 279 -1.85 -15.25 -9.34
CA VAL A 279 -0.97 -16.27 -9.96
C VAL A 279 0.06 -16.77 -8.96
N ALA A 280 0.77 -15.85 -8.30
CA ALA A 280 1.78 -16.20 -7.30
C ALA A 280 1.16 -16.93 -6.09
N GLY A 281 -0.02 -16.50 -5.65
CA GLY A 281 -0.80 -17.17 -4.62
C GLY A 281 -1.09 -18.63 -4.98
N ALA A 282 -1.75 -18.85 -6.12
CA ALA A 282 -2.11 -20.19 -6.60
C ALA A 282 -0.88 -21.09 -6.85
N TRP A 283 0.21 -20.52 -7.36
CA TRP A 283 1.47 -21.28 -7.53
C TRP A 283 2.07 -21.66 -6.19
N SER A 284 2.08 -20.74 -5.22
CA SER A 284 2.63 -21.00 -3.90
C SER A 284 1.86 -22.08 -3.12
N ASP A 285 0.57 -22.26 -3.41
CA ASP A 285 -0.22 -23.35 -2.83
C ASP A 285 0.20 -24.74 -3.37
N ARG A 286 0.75 -24.79 -4.61
CA ARG A 286 1.14 -26.04 -5.28
C ARG A 286 2.60 -26.42 -5.02
N ILE A 287 3.54 -25.49 -5.11
CA ILE A 287 4.99 -25.75 -5.03
C ILE A 287 5.63 -25.28 -3.71
N GLY A 288 4.80 -24.73 -2.81
CA GLY A 288 5.24 -24.21 -1.51
C GLY A 288 5.52 -22.70 -1.53
N ARG A 289 5.47 -22.09 -0.34
CA ARG A 289 5.64 -20.62 -0.18
C ARG A 289 7.06 -20.17 -0.48
N ARG A 290 8.05 -20.89 0.10
CA ARG A 290 9.46 -20.52 0.02
C ARG A 290 10.00 -20.43 -1.41
N PRO A 291 9.78 -21.40 -2.33
CA PRO A 291 10.28 -21.30 -3.71
C PRO A 291 9.77 -20.06 -4.45
N ILE A 292 8.50 -19.70 -4.27
CA ILE A 292 7.91 -18.51 -4.90
C ILE A 292 8.52 -17.23 -4.33
N VAL A 293 8.69 -17.16 -3.00
CA VAL A 293 9.25 -15.98 -2.34
C VAL A 293 10.72 -15.81 -2.73
N VAL A 294 11.53 -16.86 -2.62
CA VAL A 294 12.97 -16.81 -2.95
C VAL A 294 13.19 -16.51 -4.44
N GLY A 295 12.46 -17.19 -5.34
CA GLY A 295 12.57 -16.94 -6.78
C GLY A 295 12.10 -15.53 -7.17
N GLY A 296 10.98 -15.07 -6.60
CA GLY A 296 10.45 -13.72 -6.84
C GLY A 296 11.40 -12.62 -6.32
N LEU A 297 11.96 -12.77 -5.13
CA LEU A 297 12.93 -11.81 -4.59
C LEU A 297 14.25 -11.81 -5.35
N ALA A 298 14.76 -12.99 -5.76
CA ALA A 298 15.96 -13.09 -6.59
C ALA A 298 15.77 -12.36 -7.93
N LEU A 299 14.67 -12.63 -8.60
CA LEU A 299 14.35 -11.99 -9.87
C LEU A 299 14.11 -10.47 -9.68
N SER A 300 13.46 -10.04 -8.60
CA SER A 300 13.30 -8.62 -8.26
C SER A 300 14.65 -7.93 -8.05
N THR A 301 15.62 -8.59 -7.39
CA THR A 301 16.98 -8.07 -7.21
C THR A 301 17.64 -7.80 -8.56
N LEU A 302 17.58 -8.78 -9.48
CA LEU A 302 18.16 -8.64 -10.82
C LEU A 302 17.50 -7.53 -11.64
N VAL A 303 16.17 -7.42 -11.56
CA VAL A 303 15.44 -6.37 -12.28
C VAL A 303 15.77 -4.99 -11.72
N ILE A 304 15.81 -4.81 -10.40
CA ILE A 304 16.18 -3.51 -9.80
C ILE A 304 17.64 -3.14 -10.15
N ALA A 305 18.56 -4.10 -10.14
CA ALA A 305 19.94 -3.87 -10.59
C ALA A 305 19.99 -3.48 -12.08
N PHE A 306 19.16 -4.11 -12.93
CA PHE A 306 19.01 -3.71 -14.33
C PHE A 306 18.48 -2.29 -14.46
N LEU A 307 17.50 -1.88 -13.67
CA LEU A 307 16.95 -0.50 -13.69
C LEU A 307 18.03 0.55 -13.37
N ALA A 308 19.00 0.22 -12.51
CA ALA A 308 20.12 1.12 -12.20
C ALA A 308 20.99 1.47 -13.43
N ILE A 309 20.98 0.64 -14.46
CA ILE A 309 21.77 0.82 -15.69
C ILE A 309 20.91 1.04 -16.95
N ALA A 310 19.60 1.04 -16.81
CA ALA A 310 18.66 1.24 -17.91
C ALA A 310 18.73 2.70 -18.42
N GLY A 311 19.39 2.91 -19.55
CA GLY A 311 19.67 4.24 -20.10
C GLY A 311 18.54 4.82 -20.98
N SER A 312 17.36 4.20 -21.09
CA SER A 312 16.25 4.72 -21.87
C SER A 312 14.91 4.58 -21.13
N GLN A 313 13.99 5.51 -21.40
CA GLN A 313 12.64 5.51 -20.83
C GLN A 313 11.91 4.18 -21.09
N ILE A 314 11.97 3.66 -22.32
CA ILE A 314 11.27 2.42 -22.70
C ILE A 314 11.80 1.21 -21.92
N LEU A 315 13.12 1.06 -21.84
CA LEU A 315 13.74 -0.03 -21.08
C LEU A 315 13.40 0.07 -19.58
N PHE A 316 13.46 1.28 -19.03
CA PHE A 316 13.14 1.52 -17.64
C PHE A 316 11.67 1.23 -17.33
N VAL A 317 10.74 1.76 -18.15
CA VAL A 317 9.29 1.55 -17.98
C VAL A 317 8.92 0.07 -18.14
N SER A 318 9.51 -0.62 -19.14
CA SER A 318 9.31 -2.07 -19.28
C SER A 318 9.84 -2.85 -18.09
N GLY A 319 11.02 -2.45 -17.58
CA GLY A 319 11.62 -3.04 -16.40
C GLY A 319 10.80 -2.85 -15.14
N ILE A 320 10.26 -1.65 -14.87
CA ILE A 320 9.39 -1.41 -13.71
C ILE A 320 8.04 -2.10 -13.81
N ALA A 321 7.47 -2.23 -15.01
CA ALA A 321 6.26 -3.01 -15.24
C ALA A 321 6.47 -4.49 -14.87
N PHE A 322 7.59 -5.07 -15.34
CA PHE A 322 7.97 -6.43 -15.00
C PHE A 322 8.33 -6.59 -13.51
N LEU A 323 9.05 -5.60 -12.93
CA LEU A 323 9.32 -5.58 -11.50
C LEU A 323 8.03 -5.57 -10.66
N GLY A 324 7.04 -4.77 -11.07
CA GLY A 324 5.74 -4.74 -10.44
C GLY A 324 5.07 -6.12 -10.42
N PHE A 325 5.11 -6.84 -11.56
CA PHE A 325 4.60 -8.20 -11.63
C PHE A 325 5.33 -9.15 -10.66
N VAL A 326 6.65 -9.10 -10.59
CA VAL A 326 7.42 -10.03 -9.75
C VAL A 326 7.35 -9.66 -8.26
N LEU A 327 7.67 -8.41 -7.91
CA LEU A 327 7.83 -7.98 -6.51
C LEU A 327 6.51 -7.93 -5.74
N TYR A 328 5.44 -7.41 -6.38
CA TYR A 328 4.14 -7.31 -5.71
C TYR A 328 3.44 -8.66 -5.60
N GLY A 329 3.66 -9.56 -6.56
CA GLY A 329 3.14 -10.94 -6.50
C GLY A 329 3.64 -11.74 -5.29
N VAL A 330 4.83 -11.44 -4.78
CA VAL A 330 5.39 -12.07 -3.58
C VAL A 330 4.62 -11.68 -2.31
N ARG A 331 4.00 -10.49 -2.25
CA ARG A 331 3.36 -9.96 -1.03
C ARG A 331 2.31 -10.89 -0.41
N PRO A 332 1.28 -11.37 -1.12
CA PRO A 332 0.28 -12.26 -0.53
C PRO A 332 0.89 -13.60 -0.11
N VAL A 333 1.90 -14.09 -0.82
CA VAL A 333 2.59 -15.34 -0.47
C VAL A 333 3.33 -15.22 0.86
N VAL A 334 4.00 -14.08 1.12
CA VAL A 334 4.66 -13.80 2.41
C VAL A 334 3.66 -13.78 3.56
N HIS A 335 2.49 -13.17 3.39
CA HIS A 335 1.47 -13.14 4.42
C HIS A 335 0.91 -14.55 4.68
N SER A 336 0.67 -15.34 3.63
CA SER A 336 0.26 -16.74 3.77
C SER A 336 1.32 -17.57 4.49
N TRP A 337 2.61 -17.38 4.15
CA TRP A 337 3.71 -18.07 4.82
C TRP A 337 3.79 -17.73 6.31
N ALA A 338 3.60 -16.46 6.68
CA ALA A 338 3.55 -16.04 8.08
C ALA A 338 2.43 -16.75 8.86
N LEU A 339 1.25 -16.88 8.24
CA LEU A 339 0.12 -17.57 8.84
C LEU A 339 0.35 -19.09 8.94
N ASP A 340 1.03 -19.68 7.96
CA ASP A 340 1.36 -21.12 7.96
C ASP A 340 2.36 -21.51 9.07
N LEU A 341 3.19 -20.55 9.56
CA LEU A 341 4.15 -20.76 10.65
C LEU A 341 3.52 -20.72 12.05
N THR A 342 2.22 -20.43 12.18
CA THR A 342 1.60 -20.15 13.47
C THR A 342 0.27 -20.88 13.63
N SER A 343 -0.17 -21.03 14.89
CA SER A 343 -1.49 -21.59 15.20
C SER A 343 -2.62 -20.65 14.70
N LYS A 344 -3.75 -21.23 14.34
CA LYS A 344 -4.95 -20.48 13.87
C LYS A 344 -5.41 -19.40 14.86
N THR A 345 -5.10 -19.54 16.13
CA THR A 345 -5.48 -18.59 17.20
C THR A 345 -4.61 -17.35 17.24
N MET A 346 -3.40 -17.38 16.67
CA MET A 346 -2.41 -16.30 16.72
C MET A 346 -2.27 -15.50 15.42
N GLY A 347 -3.08 -15.79 14.40
CA GLY A 347 -2.94 -15.19 13.06
C GLY A 347 -2.96 -13.65 13.06
N GLY A 348 -3.82 -13.03 13.87
CA GLY A 348 -3.88 -11.56 13.97
C GLY A 348 -2.60 -10.96 14.55
N THR A 349 -2.02 -11.57 15.59
CA THR A 349 -0.78 -11.09 16.22
C THR A 349 0.43 -11.22 15.28
N VAL A 350 0.49 -12.33 14.53
CA VAL A 350 1.53 -12.59 13.52
C VAL A 350 1.49 -11.53 12.42
N ILE A 351 0.32 -11.31 11.85
CA ILE A 351 0.15 -10.29 10.81
C ILE A 351 0.49 -8.90 11.35
N SER A 352 0.14 -8.58 12.60
CA SER A 352 0.52 -7.32 13.24
C SER A 352 2.04 -7.17 13.41
N LEU A 353 2.76 -8.25 13.74
CA LEU A 353 4.22 -8.23 13.81
C LEU A 353 4.84 -7.96 12.44
N VAL A 354 4.36 -8.68 11.41
CA VAL A 354 4.85 -8.50 10.02
C VAL A 354 4.59 -7.07 9.54
N PHE A 355 3.37 -6.54 9.71
CA PHE A 355 3.04 -5.16 9.30
C PHE A 355 3.77 -4.12 10.14
N GLY A 356 3.92 -4.33 11.45
CA GLY A 356 4.69 -3.43 12.32
C GLY A 356 6.15 -3.32 11.88
N THR A 357 6.77 -4.45 11.55
CA THR A 357 8.14 -4.46 11.01
C THR A 357 8.22 -3.78 9.64
N GLN A 358 7.28 -4.04 8.73
CA GLN A 358 7.20 -3.35 7.44
C GLN A 358 7.10 -1.83 7.62
N SER A 359 6.22 -1.36 8.50
CA SER A 359 6.02 0.07 8.77
C SER A 359 7.28 0.74 9.32
N LEU A 360 7.96 0.09 10.26
CA LEU A 360 9.19 0.62 10.84
C LEU A 360 10.28 0.83 9.77
N PHE A 361 10.48 -0.16 8.89
CA PHE A 361 11.45 -0.05 7.82
C PHE A 361 11.05 0.98 6.77
N SER A 362 9.75 1.12 6.51
CA SER A 362 9.19 2.10 5.56
C SER A 362 9.40 3.56 5.99
N ILE A 363 9.59 3.83 7.28
CA ILE A 363 9.89 5.18 7.79
C ILE A 363 11.35 5.57 7.50
N GLY A 364 12.31 4.67 7.71
CA GLY A 364 13.74 5.01 7.64
C GLY A 364 14.30 5.04 6.22
N ILE A 365 13.85 4.13 5.35
CA ILE A 365 14.45 3.94 4.03
C ILE A 365 14.27 5.14 3.08
N PRO A 366 13.17 5.86 3.02
CA PRO A 366 13.06 7.06 2.18
C PRO A 366 14.14 8.11 2.48
N VAL A 367 14.41 8.35 3.76
CA VAL A 367 15.44 9.32 4.19
C VAL A 367 16.83 8.82 3.80
N LEU A 368 17.15 7.57 4.12
CA LEU A 368 18.45 6.98 3.75
C LEU A 368 18.66 6.97 2.23
N SER A 369 17.65 6.61 1.47
CA SER A 369 17.72 6.63 0.00
C SER A 369 17.85 8.05 -0.54
N GLY A 370 17.21 9.04 0.09
CA GLY A 370 17.38 10.45 -0.23
C GLY A 370 18.82 10.93 -0.02
N MET A 371 19.42 10.57 1.12
CA MET A 371 20.84 10.87 1.39
C MET A 371 21.77 10.23 0.36
N VAL A 372 21.50 8.98 -0.03
CA VAL A 372 22.27 8.30 -1.09
C VAL A 372 22.10 9.03 -2.42
N ALA A 373 20.90 9.48 -2.75
CA ALA A 373 20.62 10.23 -3.98
C ALA A 373 21.37 11.58 -4.01
N ASP A 374 21.37 12.32 -2.90
CA ASP A 374 22.05 13.61 -2.79
C ASP A 374 23.59 13.47 -2.87
N LEU A 375 24.18 12.42 -2.28
CA LEU A 375 25.61 12.22 -2.22
C LEU A 375 26.20 11.49 -3.44
N PHE A 376 25.46 10.55 -4.01
CA PHE A 376 25.98 9.61 -5.01
C PHE A 376 25.15 9.53 -6.29
N GLY A 377 24.04 10.28 -6.36
CA GLY A 377 23.13 10.29 -7.49
C GLY A 377 22.06 9.21 -7.45
N LEU A 378 20.96 9.45 -8.18
CA LEU A 378 19.75 8.62 -8.21
C LEU A 378 20.01 7.17 -8.66
N GLN A 379 20.95 6.92 -9.53
CA GLN A 379 21.31 5.54 -9.94
C GLN A 379 21.74 4.67 -8.76
N ARG A 380 22.45 5.24 -7.79
CA ARG A 380 22.94 4.52 -6.61
C ARG A 380 21.81 4.10 -5.67
N VAL A 381 20.69 4.80 -5.71
CA VAL A 381 19.49 4.40 -4.97
C VAL A 381 18.98 3.04 -5.43
N PHE A 382 18.94 2.77 -6.74
CA PHE A 382 18.51 1.46 -7.24
C PHE A 382 19.45 0.33 -6.81
N TRP A 383 20.77 0.59 -6.72
CA TRP A 383 21.70 -0.38 -6.15
C TRP A 383 21.44 -0.62 -4.66
N LEU A 384 21.13 0.42 -3.88
CA LEU A 384 20.72 0.27 -2.48
C LEU A 384 19.44 -0.57 -2.38
N LEU A 385 18.42 -0.27 -3.19
CA LEU A 385 17.16 -1.01 -3.18
C LEU A 385 17.34 -2.48 -3.62
N ALA A 386 18.19 -2.73 -4.62
CA ALA A 386 18.58 -4.10 -5.01
C ALA A 386 19.25 -4.83 -3.84
N GLY A 387 20.15 -4.15 -3.12
CA GLY A 387 20.79 -4.69 -1.91
C GLY A 387 19.78 -5.04 -0.81
N LEU A 388 18.78 -4.21 -0.57
CA LEU A 388 17.71 -4.51 0.40
C LEU A 388 16.89 -5.73 0.00
N ILE A 389 16.53 -5.87 -1.28
CA ILE A 389 15.82 -7.06 -1.77
C ILE A 389 16.74 -8.30 -1.73
N LEU A 390 18.03 -8.15 -2.01
CA LEU A 390 19.01 -9.24 -1.86
C LEU A 390 19.09 -9.71 -0.41
N VAL A 391 19.17 -8.80 0.57
CA VAL A 391 19.14 -9.15 2.00
C VAL A 391 17.84 -9.85 2.35
N SER A 392 16.71 -9.32 1.88
CA SER A 392 15.40 -9.97 2.03
C SER A 392 15.41 -11.39 1.45
N ASN A 393 15.99 -11.58 0.27
CA ASN A 393 16.10 -12.89 -0.38
C ASN A 393 17.00 -13.85 0.38
N LEU A 394 18.16 -13.40 0.86
CA LEU A 394 19.07 -14.22 1.67
C LEU A 394 18.37 -14.69 2.96
N ILE A 395 17.66 -13.81 3.65
CA ILE A 395 16.88 -14.21 4.82
C ILE A 395 15.85 -15.28 4.44
N ALA A 396 15.07 -15.08 3.37
CA ALA A 396 14.09 -16.06 2.90
C ALA A 396 14.72 -17.41 2.53
N PHE A 397 15.92 -17.37 1.95
CA PHE A 397 16.67 -18.57 1.56
C PHE A 397 17.08 -19.41 2.77
N PHE A 398 17.47 -18.79 3.89
CA PHE A 398 17.90 -19.50 5.10
C PHE A 398 16.75 -19.90 6.04
N LEU A 399 15.52 -19.39 5.82
CA LEU A 399 14.36 -19.88 6.57
C LEU A 399 14.04 -21.34 6.21
N LYS A 400 13.60 -22.11 7.21
CA LYS A 400 13.26 -23.54 7.02
C LYS A 400 12.17 -23.71 5.96
N LYS A 401 12.25 -24.82 5.23
CA LYS A 401 11.18 -25.26 4.34
C LYS A 401 9.89 -25.43 5.13
N ASP A 402 8.79 -25.10 4.47
CA ASP A 402 7.45 -25.37 4.95
C ASP A 402 7.30 -26.85 5.33
N SER A 403 6.73 -27.14 6.49
CA SER A 403 6.56 -28.52 6.99
C SER A 403 5.47 -29.30 6.25
N ARG A 404 4.98 -28.78 5.12
CA ARG A 404 3.94 -29.42 4.30
C ARG A 404 4.46 -30.35 3.19
N ASN A 405 5.79 -30.57 3.10
CA ASN A 405 6.42 -31.54 2.17
C ASN A 405 7.31 -32.51 2.94
#